data_05e5bf51a0ac349598a4c6cfafe13a1c
#
_entry.id   05e5bf51a0ac349598a4c6cfafe13a1c
#
_cell.length_a   1.000
_cell.length_b   1.000
_cell.length_c   1.000
_cell.angle_alpha   90.00
_cell.angle_beta   90.00
_cell.angle_gamma   90.00
#
_symmetry.space_group_name_H-M   'P 1'
#
loop_
_entity.id
_entity.type
_entity.pdbx_description
1 polymer ?
#
loop_
_entity_poly.entity_id
_entity_poly.type
_entity_poly.pdbx_seq_one_letter_code
_entity_poly.pdbx_strand_id
1 'polypeptide(L)'
;MTQENIGKKMLSESKFFMGYSRWDEDNNRYETWNESVNRVMNMHRKKYKDKMSPELEELISFAEKMYAEKQSLGAQRALQFGGDQLLNHEMRTYNCTSTYADRPRFFQESMYMLLCGAGVGFSVQKHHVAKLPKIHKRYEKKVKVFTVPDSIEGWADSFGVLLSSYFVEDATFPEYRGCQVHFDFSKIRPKGALISGGFKAPGPDGLRSALTKCEELIEKRLKESEQNEVNLRPIDCYDFVMFMADAVLSGGVRRSATICMFSKDDDEMLKAKTGNWFIDNPQRGRSNNSVMLQRDELTREEWKNIMKSVKDFGEPGFIFTDNLDFAFNP
;
A
#
# COMPACT_ATOMS: atom_id res chain seq x y z
N MET A 1 -18.91 -6.97 -40.28
CA MET A 1 -18.73 -7.06 -38.83
C MET A 1 -20.09 -7.21 -38.18
N THR A 2 -20.27 -8.22 -37.34
CA THR A 2 -21.53 -8.40 -36.61
C THR A 2 -21.69 -7.32 -35.54
N GLN A 3 -22.90 -6.99 -35.14
CA GLN A 3 -23.18 -5.97 -34.10
C GLN A 3 -22.48 -6.27 -32.75
N GLU A 4 -22.33 -7.55 -32.43
CA GLU A 4 -21.59 -8.03 -31.25
C GLU A 4 -20.06 -7.70 -31.30
N ASN A 5 -19.46 -7.77 -32.49
CA ASN A 5 -18.06 -7.41 -32.70
C ASN A 5 -17.78 -5.91 -32.55
N ILE A 6 -18.75 -5.07 -32.92
CA ILE A 6 -18.65 -3.61 -32.77
C ILE A 6 -18.68 -3.24 -31.29
N GLY A 7 -19.60 -3.82 -30.50
CA GLY A 7 -19.69 -3.56 -29.07
C GLY A 7 -18.43 -3.97 -28.30
N LYS A 8 -17.86 -5.15 -28.58
CA LYS A 8 -16.59 -5.61 -27.99
C LYS A 8 -15.43 -4.68 -28.34
N LYS A 9 -15.35 -4.22 -29.60
CA LYS A 9 -14.29 -3.29 -30.02
C LYS A 9 -14.41 -1.97 -29.28
N MET A 10 -15.58 -1.36 -29.22
CA MET A 10 -15.82 -0.09 -28.52
C MET A 10 -15.49 -0.21 -27.03
N LEU A 11 -15.88 -1.31 -26.38
CA LEU A 11 -15.56 -1.54 -24.97
C LEU A 11 -14.05 -1.68 -24.75
N SER A 12 -13.36 -2.42 -25.61
CA SER A 12 -11.89 -2.59 -25.54
C SER A 12 -11.15 -1.26 -25.70
N GLU A 13 -11.55 -0.44 -26.69
CA GLU A 13 -10.97 0.87 -26.92
C GLU A 13 -11.25 1.83 -25.77
N SER A 14 -12.48 1.88 -25.27
CA SER A 14 -12.84 2.68 -24.11
C SER A 14 -12.01 2.31 -22.88
N LYS A 15 -11.88 1.02 -22.57
CA LYS A 15 -11.03 0.54 -21.45
C LYS A 15 -9.58 0.91 -21.63
N PHE A 16 -9.04 0.81 -22.84
CA PHE A 16 -7.67 1.18 -23.13
C PHE A 16 -7.42 2.67 -22.90
N PHE A 17 -8.23 3.54 -23.49
CA PHE A 17 -8.07 4.99 -23.34
C PHE A 17 -8.33 5.49 -21.91
N MET A 18 -9.27 4.89 -21.18
CA MET A 18 -9.55 5.28 -19.79
C MET A 18 -8.52 4.83 -18.77
N GLY A 19 -7.76 3.76 -19.03
CA GLY A 19 -6.93 3.14 -18.00
C GLY A 19 -5.45 2.96 -18.33
N TYR A 20 -5.07 2.97 -19.61
CA TYR A 20 -3.75 2.52 -20.04
C TYR A 20 -3.04 3.46 -21.01
N SER A 21 -3.79 4.14 -21.88
CA SER A 21 -3.25 5.14 -22.78
C SER A 21 -2.76 6.37 -22.00
N ARG A 22 -1.63 6.92 -22.39
CA ARG A 22 -1.07 8.14 -21.80
C ARG A 22 -1.30 9.34 -22.68
N TRP A 23 -1.40 10.49 -22.06
CA TRP A 23 -1.40 11.75 -22.77
C TRP A 23 -0.02 12.01 -23.38
N ASP A 24 0.00 12.25 -24.67
CA ASP A 24 1.18 12.62 -25.46
C ASP A 24 1.11 14.14 -25.68
N GLU A 25 2.00 14.88 -25.02
CA GLU A 25 2.04 16.33 -25.07
C GLU A 25 2.49 16.85 -26.44
N ASP A 26 3.39 16.13 -27.10
CA ASP A 26 3.95 16.52 -28.41
C ASP A 26 2.86 16.46 -29.50
N ASN A 27 2.00 15.47 -29.45
CA ASN A 27 0.92 15.24 -30.40
C ASN A 27 -0.45 15.75 -29.90
N ASN A 28 -0.54 16.29 -28.67
CA ASN A 28 -1.75 16.81 -28.04
C ASN A 28 -2.93 15.82 -28.09
N ARG A 29 -2.68 14.54 -27.85
CA ARG A 29 -3.65 13.44 -27.83
C ARG A 29 -3.20 12.29 -26.93
N TYR A 30 -4.09 11.36 -26.71
CA TYR A 30 -3.72 10.10 -26.06
C TYR A 30 -2.95 9.17 -27.02
N GLU A 31 -2.01 8.38 -26.47
CA GLU A 31 -1.29 7.32 -27.18
C GLU A 31 -2.28 6.36 -27.86
N THR A 32 -1.96 5.92 -29.05
CA THR A 32 -2.61 4.77 -29.70
C THR A 32 -2.14 3.45 -29.04
N TRP A 33 -2.84 2.36 -29.33
CA TRP A 33 -2.45 1.02 -28.88
C TRP A 33 -0.99 0.68 -29.24
N ASN A 34 -0.62 0.89 -30.52
CA ASN A 34 0.72 0.58 -30.99
C ASN A 34 1.80 1.44 -30.32
N GLU A 35 1.54 2.71 -30.08
CA GLU A 35 2.47 3.60 -29.38
C GLU A 35 2.66 3.15 -27.93
N SER A 36 1.59 2.72 -27.25
CA SER A 36 1.71 2.17 -25.90
C SER A 36 2.49 0.85 -25.87
N VAL A 37 2.29 -0.03 -26.85
CA VAL A 37 3.08 -1.27 -27.00
C VAL A 37 4.55 -0.94 -27.24
N ASN A 38 4.86 -0.02 -28.18
CA ASN A 38 6.22 0.42 -28.46
C ASN A 38 6.90 0.99 -27.21
N ARG A 39 6.19 1.81 -26.41
CA ARG A 39 6.72 2.35 -25.16
C ARG A 39 7.12 1.24 -24.18
N VAL A 40 6.31 0.18 -24.06
CA VAL A 40 6.62 -0.98 -23.20
C VAL A 40 7.83 -1.74 -23.74
N MET A 41 7.89 -2.02 -25.04
CA MET A 41 9.00 -2.80 -25.63
C MET A 41 10.31 -2.00 -25.62
N ASN A 42 10.27 -0.71 -25.87
CA ASN A 42 11.43 0.16 -25.77
C ASN A 42 11.95 0.28 -24.32
N MET A 43 11.06 0.19 -23.33
CA MET A 43 11.48 0.08 -21.92
C MET A 43 12.31 -1.18 -21.68
N HIS A 44 11.91 -2.34 -22.23
CA HIS A 44 12.68 -3.58 -22.13
C HIS A 44 14.03 -3.46 -22.87
N ARG A 45 14.06 -2.92 -24.07
CA ARG A 45 15.31 -2.65 -24.81
C ARG A 45 16.26 -1.75 -24.03
N LYS A 46 15.72 -0.69 -23.38
CA LYS A 46 16.51 0.22 -22.53
C LYS A 46 17.03 -0.49 -21.27
N LYS A 47 16.21 -1.31 -20.61
CA LYS A 47 16.59 -2.06 -19.40
C LYS A 47 17.70 -3.06 -19.67
N TYR A 48 17.64 -3.76 -20.80
CA TYR A 48 18.58 -4.83 -21.15
C TYR A 48 19.64 -4.41 -22.16
N LYS A 49 19.84 -3.10 -22.37
CA LYS A 49 20.79 -2.57 -23.37
C LYS A 49 22.16 -3.24 -23.31
N ASP A 50 22.72 -3.40 -22.11
CA ASP A 50 24.07 -3.96 -21.90
C ASP A 50 24.10 -5.49 -22.04
N LYS A 51 22.96 -6.14 -22.17
CA LYS A 51 22.79 -7.59 -22.31
C LYS A 51 22.14 -7.96 -23.65
N MET A 52 21.96 -6.98 -24.53
CA MET A 52 21.26 -7.19 -25.79
C MET A 52 22.08 -8.09 -26.72
N SER A 53 21.50 -9.20 -27.13
CA SER A 53 22.00 -10.07 -28.19
C SER A 53 21.03 -10.06 -29.38
N PRO A 54 21.47 -10.52 -30.58
CA PRO A 54 20.56 -10.65 -31.72
C PRO A 54 19.33 -11.51 -31.41
N GLU A 55 19.52 -12.60 -30.68
CA GLU A 55 18.44 -13.51 -30.27
C GLU A 55 17.45 -12.83 -29.30
N LEU A 56 17.96 -12.02 -28.36
CA LEU A 56 17.09 -11.28 -27.43
C LEU A 56 16.30 -10.19 -28.17
N GLU A 57 16.90 -9.48 -29.11
CA GLU A 57 16.20 -8.49 -29.94
C GLU A 57 15.12 -9.13 -30.80
N GLU A 58 15.41 -10.29 -31.41
CA GLU A 58 14.43 -11.07 -32.17
C GLU A 58 13.25 -11.48 -31.31
N LEU A 59 13.51 -11.96 -30.08
CA LEU A 59 12.45 -12.32 -29.10
C LEU A 59 11.60 -11.13 -28.68
N ILE A 60 12.22 -9.98 -28.41
CA ILE A 60 11.52 -8.74 -28.08
C ILE A 60 10.65 -8.28 -29.25
N SER A 61 11.18 -8.31 -30.47
CA SER A 61 10.47 -7.92 -31.69
C SER A 61 9.31 -8.86 -31.99
N PHE A 62 9.48 -10.17 -31.77
CA PHE A 62 8.39 -11.15 -31.86
C PHE A 62 7.30 -10.86 -30.82
N ALA A 63 7.67 -10.62 -29.56
CA ALA A 63 6.73 -10.28 -28.49
C ALA A 63 5.98 -8.97 -28.81
N GLU A 64 6.67 -7.97 -29.34
CA GLU A 64 6.07 -6.69 -29.77
C GLU A 64 4.99 -6.91 -30.83
N LYS A 65 5.27 -7.71 -31.84
CA LYS A 65 4.30 -8.08 -32.88
C LYS A 65 3.08 -8.77 -32.27
N MET A 66 3.28 -9.80 -31.45
CA MET A 66 2.19 -10.55 -30.82
C MET A 66 1.33 -9.64 -29.92
N TYR A 67 1.97 -8.69 -29.22
CA TYR A 67 1.29 -7.74 -28.36
C TYR A 67 0.50 -6.71 -29.18
N ALA A 68 1.09 -6.13 -30.25
CA ALA A 68 0.43 -5.19 -31.15
C ALA A 68 -0.83 -5.80 -31.81
N GLU A 69 -0.72 -7.06 -32.26
CA GLU A 69 -1.81 -7.83 -32.85
C GLU A 69 -2.82 -8.37 -31.81
N LYS A 70 -2.59 -8.16 -30.51
CA LYS A 70 -3.41 -8.68 -29.39
C LYS A 70 -3.50 -10.22 -29.36
N GLN A 71 -2.51 -10.91 -29.92
CA GLN A 71 -2.42 -12.37 -29.86
C GLN A 71 -1.96 -12.83 -28.46
N SER A 72 -1.11 -12.04 -27.82
CA SER A 72 -0.70 -12.23 -26.44
C SER A 72 -0.62 -10.87 -25.76
N LEU A 73 -1.13 -10.78 -24.54
CA LEU A 73 -1.12 -9.54 -23.75
C LEU A 73 -0.09 -9.69 -22.62
N GLY A 74 0.78 -8.69 -22.50
CA GLY A 74 1.68 -8.56 -21.36
C GLY A 74 0.95 -8.08 -20.10
N ALA A 75 1.69 -7.93 -19.00
CA ALA A 75 1.16 -7.40 -17.75
C ALA A 75 0.55 -6.00 -17.95
N GLN A 76 -0.69 -5.80 -17.51
CA GLN A 76 -1.40 -4.53 -17.65
C GLN A 76 -0.66 -3.37 -16.96
N ARG A 77 0.08 -3.65 -15.89
CA ARG A 77 0.94 -2.67 -15.22
C ARG A 77 2.04 -2.10 -16.13
N ALA A 78 2.53 -2.90 -17.08
CA ALA A 78 3.51 -2.43 -18.07
C ALA A 78 2.87 -1.39 -19.01
N LEU A 79 1.63 -1.58 -19.47
CA LEU A 79 0.89 -0.55 -20.22
C LEU A 79 0.67 0.71 -19.37
N GLN A 80 0.30 0.54 -18.11
CA GLN A 80 -0.03 1.64 -17.20
C GLN A 80 1.20 2.47 -16.82
N PHE A 81 2.34 1.83 -16.53
CA PHE A 81 3.53 2.49 -15.97
C PHE A 81 4.81 2.30 -16.80
N GLY A 82 4.79 1.53 -17.91
CA GLY A 82 5.97 1.24 -18.72
C GLY A 82 6.72 2.49 -19.17
N GLY A 83 8.03 2.38 -19.39
CA GLY A 83 8.95 3.48 -19.61
C GLY A 83 9.69 3.87 -18.33
N ASP A 84 10.12 5.12 -18.22
CA ASP A 84 10.97 5.60 -17.11
C ASP A 84 10.35 5.43 -15.72
N GLN A 85 9.02 5.42 -15.62
CA GLN A 85 8.34 5.19 -14.34
C GLN A 85 8.63 3.79 -13.77
N LEU A 86 8.62 2.74 -14.62
CA LEU A 86 8.99 1.39 -14.17
C LEU A 86 10.49 1.20 -14.06
N LEU A 87 11.28 1.86 -14.91
CA LEU A 87 12.74 1.79 -14.82
C LEU A 87 13.29 2.39 -13.53
N ASN A 88 12.63 3.44 -13.01
CA ASN A 88 13.02 4.12 -11.77
C ASN A 88 12.35 3.52 -10.51
N HIS A 89 11.18 2.89 -10.65
CA HIS A 89 10.41 2.35 -9.53
C HIS A 89 9.83 0.98 -9.92
N GLU A 90 10.67 -0.04 -9.94
CA GLU A 90 10.33 -1.40 -10.39
C GLU A 90 9.19 -2.03 -9.56
N MET A 91 9.03 -1.61 -8.30
CA MET A 91 7.95 -2.06 -7.43
C MET A 91 6.55 -1.83 -8.02
N ARG A 92 6.38 -0.85 -8.90
CA ARG A 92 5.12 -0.60 -9.62
C ARG A 92 4.70 -1.71 -10.58
N THR A 93 5.59 -2.66 -10.87
CA THR A 93 5.28 -3.86 -11.66
C THR A 93 4.34 -4.81 -10.92
N TYR A 94 4.41 -4.82 -9.60
CA TYR A 94 3.63 -5.74 -8.76
C TYR A 94 2.23 -5.19 -8.48
N ASN A 95 1.23 -6.05 -8.62
CA ASN A 95 -0.16 -5.72 -8.26
C ASN A 95 -0.42 -5.90 -6.77
N CYS A 96 0.16 -6.95 -6.17
CA CYS A 96 -0.09 -7.35 -4.80
C CYS A 96 1.21 -7.74 -4.12
N THR A 97 1.27 -7.50 -2.83
CA THR A 97 2.41 -7.79 -1.96
C THR A 97 1.92 -8.31 -0.63
N SER A 98 2.80 -8.94 0.13
CA SER A 98 2.51 -9.39 1.48
C SER A 98 3.67 -9.08 2.42
N THR A 99 3.34 -8.82 3.69
CA THR A 99 4.30 -8.47 4.72
C THR A 99 3.76 -8.78 6.13
N TYR A 100 4.60 -8.60 7.15
CA TYR A 100 4.27 -8.86 8.55
C TYR A 100 4.61 -7.65 9.42
N ALA A 101 3.78 -7.35 10.43
CA ALA A 101 4.06 -6.33 11.43
C ALA A 101 5.02 -6.86 12.51
N ASP A 102 6.22 -7.27 12.10
CA ASP A 102 7.22 -7.92 12.96
C ASP A 102 8.53 -7.14 13.11
N ARG A 103 8.62 -5.96 12.51
CA ARG A 103 9.79 -5.07 12.53
C ARG A 103 9.39 -3.61 12.30
N PRO A 104 10.15 -2.63 12.84
CA PRO A 104 9.83 -1.20 12.68
C PRO A 104 9.68 -0.75 11.22
N ARG A 105 10.49 -1.29 10.31
CA ARG A 105 10.45 -0.95 8.88
C ARG A 105 9.15 -1.36 8.19
N PHE A 106 8.38 -2.29 8.75
CA PHE A 106 7.08 -2.73 8.23
C PHE A 106 6.15 -1.55 7.87
N PHE A 107 6.07 -0.55 8.72
CA PHE A 107 5.19 0.60 8.51
C PHE A 107 5.62 1.45 7.31
N GLN A 108 6.91 1.72 7.20
CA GLN A 108 7.49 2.45 6.07
C GLN A 108 7.33 1.67 4.76
N GLU A 109 7.60 0.36 4.77
CA GLU A 109 7.44 -0.53 3.61
C GLU A 109 5.97 -0.59 3.16
N SER A 110 5.02 -0.70 4.09
CA SER A 110 3.59 -0.72 3.77
C SER A 110 3.15 0.56 3.08
N MET A 111 3.57 1.73 3.59
CA MET A 111 3.28 3.02 2.94
C MET A 111 3.91 3.09 1.54
N TYR A 112 5.16 2.69 1.39
CA TYR A 112 5.85 2.67 0.10
C TYR A 112 5.14 1.78 -0.93
N MET A 113 4.77 0.56 -0.56
CA MET A 113 4.06 -0.38 -1.43
C MET A 113 2.69 0.17 -1.87
N LEU A 114 1.92 0.75 -0.94
CA LEU A 114 0.65 1.40 -1.25
C LEU A 114 0.84 2.59 -2.20
N LEU A 115 1.87 3.41 -2.01
CA LEU A 115 2.20 4.53 -2.90
C LEU A 115 2.66 4.07 -4.28
N CYS A 116 3.29 2.91 -4.39
CA CYS A 116 3.58 2.27 -5.68
C CYS A 116 2.31 1.73 -6.38
N GLY A 117 1.17 1.72 -5.69
CA GLY A 117 -0.11 1.25 -6.22
C GLY A 117 -0.30 -0.26 -6.12
N ALA A 118 0.50 -0.95 -5.29
CA ALA A 118 0.29 -2.36 -4.98
C ALA A 118 -0.78 -2.52 -3.89
N GLY A 119 -1.54 -3.59 -3.95
CA GLY A 119 -2.33 -4.06 -2.83
C GLY A 119 -1.40 -4.67 -1.77
N VAL A 120 -1.67 -4.44 -0.49
CA VAL A 120 -0.82 -4.91 0.61
C VAL A 120 -1.59 -5.84 1.54
N GLY A 121 -1.23 -7.12 1.52
CA GLY A 121 -1.62 -8.08 2.54
C GLY A 121 -0.64 -8.01 3.71
N PHE A 122 -1.15 -7.83 4.92
CA PHE A 122 -0.27 -7.74 6.08
C PHE A 122 -0.85 -8.47 7.29
N SER A 123 0.04 -9.03 8.09
CA SER A 123 -0.32 -9.74 9.30
C SER A 123 0.01 -8.93 10.54
N VAL A 124 -1.01 -8.72 11.37
CA VAL A 124 -0.88 -8.21 12.74
C VAL A 124 -1.14 -9.29 13.78
N GLN A 125 -0.93 -10.58 13.43
CA GLN A 125 -1.04 -11.66 14.39
C GLN A 125 -0.17 -11.39 15.62
N LYS A 126 -0.63 -11.79 16.79
CA LYS A 126 0.05 -11.49 18.07
C LYS A 126 1.53 -11.87 18.08
N HIS A 127 1.89 -13.01 17.51
CA HIS A 127 3.28 -13.49 17.46
C HIS A 127 4.18 -12.67 16.51
N HIS A 128 3.61 -11.98 15.51
CA HIS A 128 4.34 -11.02 14.68
C HIS A 128 4.53 -9.72 15.45
N VAL A 129 3.44 -9.12 15.95
CA VAL A 129 3.48 -7.84 16.64
C VAL A 129 4.34 -7.89 17.91
N ALA A 130 4.41 -9.06 18.58
CA ALA A 130 5.26 -9.27 19.74
C ALA A 130 6.78 -9.12 19.46
N LYS A 131 7.19 -9.18 18.18
CA LYS A 131 8.59 -8.96 17.76
C LYS A 131 8.94 -7.48 17.61
N LEU A 132 7.93 -6.58 17.61
CA LEU A 132 8.19 -5.15 17.55
C LEU A 132 8.83 -4.66 18.86
N PRO A 133 9.77 -3.72 18.78
CA PRO A 133 10.28 -3.07 19.98
C PRO A 133 9.19 -2.30 20.69
N LYS A 134 9.37 -2.08 22.00
CA LYS A 134 8.48 -1.21 22.76
C LYS A 134 8.55 0.23 22.27
N ILE A 135 7.49 0.96 22.51
CA ILE A 135 7.44 2.41 22.34
C ILE A 135 7.60 3.11 23.70
N HIS A 136 8.16 4.31 23.69
CA HIS A 136 8.37 5.13 24.90
C HIS A 136 7.97 6.59 24.64
N LYS A 137 7.79 7.36 25.72
CA LYS A 137 7.58 8.81 25.65
C LYS A 137 8.81 9.51 25.09
N ARG A 138 8.58 10.47 24.19
CA ARG A 138 9.65 11.31 23.65
C ARG A 138 10.15 12.31 24.68
N TYR A 139 11.39 12.77 24.52
CA TYR A 139 12.00 13.76 25.43
C TYR A 139 11.55 15.18 25.05
N GLU A 140 10.99 15.94 25.98
CA GLU A 140 10.44 17.27 25.74
C GLU A 140 11.42 18.27 25.11
N LYS A 141 12.71 18.19 25.47
CA LYS A 141 13.75 19.13 25.02
C LYS A 141 14.50 18.70 23.76
N LYS A 142 14.20 17.54 23.20
CA LYS A 142 14.91 17.00 22.04
C LYS A 142 14.04 17.16 20.78
N VAL A 143 14.18 18.29 20.11
CA VAL A 143 13.39 18.62 18.92
C VAL A 143 14.20 18.43 17.64
N LYS A 144 13.61 17.83 16.62
CA LYS A 144 14.18 17.72 15.26
C LYS A 144 13.13 18.02 14.20
N VAL A 145 13.60 18.57 13.09
CA VAL A 145 12.78 18.82 11.89
C VAL A 145 13.08 17.74 10.87
N PHE A 146 12.03 17.18 10.26
CA PHE A 146 12.13 16.33 9.08
C PHE A 146 11.42 17.02 7.91
N THR A 147 12.20 17.53 6.95
CA THR A 147 11.66 18.09 5.71
C THR A 147 11.30 16.96 4.78
N VAL A 148 10.00 16.78 4.51
CA VAL A 148 9.47 15.68 3.73
C VAL A 148 9.80 15.87 2.25
N PRO A 149 10.60 14.99 1.60
CA PRO A 149 10.83 15.03 0.17
C PRO A 149 9.53 14.81 -0.64
N ASP A 150 9.43 15.46 -1.80
CA ASP A 150 8.29 15.29 -2.72
C ASP A 150 8.46 14.03 -3.57
N SER A 151 8.49 12.88 -2.90
CA SER A 151 8.63 11.55 -3.50
C SER A 151 7.84 10.51 -2.71
N ILE A 152 7.62 9.32 -3.30
CA ILE A 152 6.97 8.20 -2.60
C ILE A 152 7.83 7.70 -1.44
N GLU A 153 9.15 7.74 -1.57
CA GLU A 153 10.11 7.42 -0.52
C GLU A 153 9.99 8.42 0.63
N GLY A 154 9.97 9.72 0.34
CA GLY A 154 9.85 10.77 1.35
C GLY A 154 8.56 10.67 2.17
N TRP A 155 7.45 10.31 1.54
CA TRP A 155 6.19 10.04 2.23
C TRP A 155 6.30 8.79 3.14
N ALA A 156 6.88 7.71 2.64
CA ALA A 156 7.11 6.49 3.42
C ALA A 156 8.08 6.74 4.59
N ASP A 157 9.16 7.48 4.35
CA ASP A 157 10.15 7.84 5.36
C ASP A 157 9.54 8.69 6.50
N SER A 158 8.53 9.50 6.21
CA SER A 158 7.83 10.28 7.24
C SER A 158 7.24 9.39 8.33
N PHE A 159 6.62 8.25 7.96
CA PHE A 159 6.12 7.27 8.94
C PHE A 159 7.27 6.53 9.63
N GLY A 160 8.34 6.20 8.91
CA GLY A 160 9.55 5.63 9.50
C GLY A 160 10.16 6.54 10.54
N VAL A 161 10.26 7.83 10.27
CA VAL A 161 10.78 8.86 11.18
C VAL A 161 9.87 9.05 12.40
N LEU A 162 8.55 9.17 12.19
CA LEU A 162 7.59 9.30 13.29
C LEU A 162 7.71 8.13 14.26
N LEU A 163 7.64 6.89 13.77
CA LEU A 163 7.68 5.71 14.62
C LEU A 163 9.06 5.50 15.25
N SER A 164 10.16 5.82 14.54
CA SER A 164 11.51 5.79 15.07
C SER A 164 11.70 6.75 16.27
N SER A 165 10.90 7.81 16.33
CA SER A 165 10.96 8.74 17.47
C SER A 165 10.41 8.13 18.78
N TYR A 166 9.61 7.08 18.67
CA TYR A 166 8.98 6.38 19.79
C TYR A 166 9.62 5.02 20.11
N PHE A 167 10.21 4.32 19.14
CA PHE A 167 10.80 3.00 19.41
C PHE A 167 12.03 3.09 20.29
N VAL A 168 12.12 2.20 21.31
CA VAL A 168 13.27 2.13 22.24
C VAL A 168 14.52 1.58 21.58
N GLU A 169 14.36 0.66 20.61
CA GLU A 169 15.44 -0.01 19.87
C GLU A 169 15.01 -0.31 18.43
N ASP A 170 15.93 -0.79 17.61
CA ASP A 170 15.71 -1.19 16.21
C ASP A 170 15.01 -0.14 15.31
N ALA A 171 15.07 1.13 15.72
CA ALA A 171 14.47 2.21 14.96
C ALA A 171 15.09 2.34 13.57
N THR A 172 14.24 2.47 12.53
CA THR A 172 14.69 2.64 11.13
C THR A 172 15.53 3.91 10.95
N PHE A 173 15.20 4.97 11.71
CA PHE A 173 15.90 6.26 11.73
C PHE A 173 16.37 6.56 13.16
N PRO A 174 17.46 5.91 13.64
CA PRO A 174 17.89 5.97 15.04
C PRO A 174 18.25 7.38 15.52
N GLU A 175 18.61 8.29 14.61
CA GLU A 175 18.90 9.70 14.92
C GLU A 175 17.66 10.48 15.41
N TYR A 176 16.45 10.00 15.16
CA TYR A 176 15.20 10.59 15.65
C TYR A 176 14.71 10.01 16.97
N ARG A 177 15.35 8.98 17.48
CA ARG A 177 14.94 8.29 18.69
C ARG A 177 14.79 9.24 19.87
N GLY A 178 13.61 9.23 20.47
CA GLY A 178 13.21 10.10 21.59
C GLY A 178 13.02 11.57 21.22
N CYS A 179 13.09 11.95 19.95
CA CYS A 179 12.91 13.34 19.52
C CYS A 179 11.43 13.69 19.36
N GLN A 180 11.09 14.94 19.70
CA GLN A 180 9.89 15.60 19.15
C GLN A 180 10.16 15.92 17.69
N VAL A 181 9.37 15.35 16.76
CA VAL A 181 9.60 15.53 15.32
C VAL A 181 8.61 16.55 14.76
N HIS A 182 9.14 17.61 14.16
CA HIS A 182 8.35 18.55 13.37
C HIS A 182 8.51 18.21 11.90
N PHE A 183 7.39 17.89 11.23
CA PHE A 183 7.37 17.60 9.79
C PHE A 183 7.19 18.88 9.00
N ASP A 184 8.16 19.20 8.16
CA ASP A 184 8.12 20.31 7.21
C ASP A 184 7.68 19.78 5.84
N PHE A 185 6.51 20.21 5.37
CA PHE A 185 5.91 19.79 4.11
C PHE A 185 6.14 20.80 2.97
N SER A 186 6.99 21.79 3.16
CA SER A 186 7.20 22.89 2.20
C SER A 186 7.69 22.43 0.82
N LYS A 187 8.37 21.28 0.75
CA LYS A 187 8.85 20.70 -0.51
C LYS A 187 7.78 19.93 -1.27
N ILE A 188 6.68 19.53 -0.63
CA ILE A 188 5.62 18.76 -1.29
C ILE A 188 4.86 19.70 -2.22
N ARG A 189 4.71 19.29 -3.48
CA ARG A 189 3.94 20.01 -4.47
C ARG A 189 2.49 20.25 -4.03
N PRO A 190 1.88 21.39 -4.39
CA PRO A 190 0.53 21.74 -3.99
C PRO A 190 -0.51 20.78 -4.61
N LYS A 191 -1.66 20.70 -3.97
CA LYS A 191 -2.82 19.97 -4.50
C LYS A 191 -3.19 20.49 -5.90
N GLY A 192 -3.39 19.55 -6.83
CA GLY A 192 -3.76 19.86 -8.21
C GLY A 192 -2.59 20.02 -9.18
N ALA A 193 -1.33 20.07 -8.71
CA ALA A 193 -0.16 20.06 -9.58
C ALA A 193 -0.13 18.77 -10.42
N LEU A 194 0.29 18.86 -11.68
CA LEU A 194 0.41 17.68 -12.55
C LEU A 194 1.52 16.75 -12.06
N ILE A 195 1.23 15.47 -12.08
CA ILE A 195 2.18 14.39 -11.79
C ILE A 195 2.27 13.43 -12.98
N SER A 196 3.30 12.60 -12.99
CA SER A 196 3.55 11.61 -14.06
C SER A 196 2.30 10.80 -14.41
N GLY A 197 1.96 10.72 -15.70
CA GLY A 197 0.78 10.02 -16.19
C GLY A 197 -0.49 10.88 -16.30
N GLY A 198 -0.38 12.22 -16.19
CA GLY A 198 -1.51 13.14 -16.37
C GLY A 198 -2.44 13.25 -15.15
N PHE A 199 -2.00 12.73 -14.01
CA PHE A 199 -2.75 12.80 -12.76
C PHE A 199 -2.45 14.07 -11.97
N LYS A 200 -3.32 14.40 -11.02
CA LYS A 200 -3.14 15.56 -10.13
C LYS A 200 -2.61 15.14 -8.76
N ALA A 201 -1.67 15.93 -8.23
CA ALA A 201 -1.12 15.70 -6.90
C ALA A 201 -2.16 15.92 -5.80
N PRO A 202 -2.13 15.14 -4.70
CA PRO A 202 -3.04 15.31 -3.56
C PRO A 202 -2.69 16.53 -2.68
N GLY A 203 -1.44 17.05 -2.77
CA GLY A 203 -0.89 17.96 -1.78
C GLY A 203 -0.53 17.25 -0.46
N PRO A 204 -0.07 17.99 0.55
CA PRO A 204 0.45 17.42 1.80
C PRO A 204 -0.62 17.04 2.84
N ASP A 205 -1.87 17.49 2.70
CA ASP A 205 -2.86 17.44 3.78
C ASP A 205 -3.21 16.02 4.22
N GLY A 206 -3.33 15.09 3.28
CA GLY A 206 -3.60 13.68 3.57
C GLY A 206 -2.48 13.04 4.40
N LEU A 207 -1.22 13.29 4.03
CA LEU A 207 -0.04 12.80 4.76
C LEU A 207 0.02 13.44 6.16
N ARG A 208 -0.15 14.74 6.27
CA ARG A 208 -0.17 15.46 7.54
C ARG A 208 -1.21 14.89 8.49
N SER A 209 -2.45 14.72 8.01
CA SER A 209 -3.54 14.14 8.80
C SER A 209 -3.22 12.72 9.28
N ALA A 210 -2.66 11.88 8.43
CA ALA A 210 -2.31 10.50 8.79
C ALA A 210 -1.19 10.45 9.84
N LEU A 211 -0.13 11.27 9.70
CA LEU A 211 0.95 11.35 10.68
C LEU A 211 0.42 11.83 12.04
N THR A 212 -0.43 12.87 12.06
CA THR A 212 -1.04 13.38 13.29
C THR A 212 -1.89 12.31 13.99
N LYS A 213 -2.73 11.58 13.25
CA LYS A 213 -3.56 10.51 13.82
C LYS A 213 -2.73 9.33 14.36
N CYS A 214 -1.65 8.96 13.69
CA CYS A 214 -0.72 7.96 14.19
C CYS A 214 -0.05 8.42 15.49
N GLU A 215 0.39 9.68 15.56
CA GLU A 215 0.97 10.27 16.75
C GLU A 215 -0.01 10.30 17.92
N GLU A 216 -1.24 10.77 17.70
CA GLU A 216 -2.31 10.79 18.70
C GLU A 216 -2.62 9.40 19.25
N LEU A 217 -2.64 8.37 18.40
CA LEU A 217 -2.86 6.98 18.82
C LEU A 217 -1.71 6.49 19.72
N ILE A 218 -0.46 6.77 19.36
CA ILE A 218 0.72 6.41 20.16
C ILE A 218 0.69 7.10 21.52
N GLU A 219 0.46 8.41 21.54
CA GLU A 219 0.39 9.19 22.79
C GLU A 219 -0.77 8.72 23.71
N LYS A 220 -1.92 8.40 23.12
CA LYS A 220 -3.04 7.78 23.83
C LYS A 220 -2.62 6.44 24.44
N ARG A 221 -1.96 5.57 23.66
CA ARG A 221 -1.50 4.26 24.12
C ARG A 221 -0.51 4.37 25.29
N LEU A 222 0.43 5.31 25.21
CA LEU A 222 1.41 5.58 26.26
C LEU A 222 0.75 6.13 27.53
N LYS A 223 -0.28 6.98 27.39
CA LYS A 223 -1.03 7.53 28.51
C LYS A 223 -1.88 6.49 29.22
N GLU A 224 -2.57 5.62 28.47
CA GLU A 224 -3.42 4.55 29.01
C GLU A 224 -2.64 3.49 29.78
N SER A 225 -1.38 3.23 29.39
CA SER A 225 -0.57 2.20 30.03
C SER A 225 0.02 2.61 31.36
N GLU A 226 0.11 3.92 31.66
CA GLU A 226 0.78 4.49 32.83
C GLU A 226 2.27 4.08 32.96
N GLN A 227 2.83 3.38 31.95
CA GLN A 227 4.19 2.88 31.90
C GLN A 227 5.06 3.79 31.02
N ASN A 228 6.37 3.81 31.30
CA ASN A 228 7.31 4.54 30.45
C ASN A 228 7.52 3.88 29.09
N GLU A 229 7.37 2.58 29.03
CA GLU A 229 7.52 1.76 27.84
C GLU A 229 6.35 0.78 27.71
N VAL A 230 5.82 0.64 26.52
CA VAL A 230 4.67 -0.22 26.25
C VAL A 230 4.76 -0.89 24.87
N ASN A 231 4.22 -2.09 24.76
CA ASN A 231 4.12 -2.77 23.47
C ASN A 231 2.94 -2.19 22.65
N LEU A 232 3.12 -2.10 21.34
CA LEU A 232 2.01 -1.90 20.40
C LEU A 232 1.11 -3.14 20.40
N ARG A 233 -0.20 -2.93 20.24
CA ARG A 233 -1.18 -4.00 20.06
C ARG A 233 -1.40 -4.26 18.57
N PRO A 234 -1.91 -5.42 18.18
CA PRO A 234 -2.34 -5.67 16.80
C PRO A 234 -3.24 -4.57 16.23
N ILE A 235 -4.22 -4.12 17.00
CA ILE A 235 -5.16 -3.06 16.59
C ILE A 235 -4.45 -1.71 16.34
N ASP A 236 -3.41 -1.38 17.11
CA ASP A 236 -2.64 -0.15 16.92
C ASP A 236 -1.86 -0.22 15.60
N CYS A 237 -1.19 -1.35 15.32
CA CYS A 237 -0.49 -1.59 14.05
C CYS A 237 -1.45 -1.57 12.85
N TYR A 238 -2.62 -2.15 13.00
CA TYR A 238 -3.68 -2.14 12.01
C TYR A 238 -4.13 -0.72 11.69
N ASP A 239 -4.50 0.07 12.70
CA ASP A 239 -4.97 1.44 12.51
C ASP A 239 -3.90 2.35 11.89
N PHE A 240 -2.60 2.16 12.17
CA PHE A 240 -1.52 2.89 11.48
C PHE A 240 -1.54 2.65 9.98
N VAL A 241 -1.66 1.39 9.55
CA VAL A 241 -1.75 1.07 8.11
C VAL A 241 -3.02 1.66 7.50
N MET A 242 -4.11 1.71 8.23
CA MET A 242 -5.37 2.30 7.75
C MET A 242 -5.27 3.82 7.57
N PHE A 243 -4.59 4.54 8.46
CA PHE A 243 -4.29 5.97 8.27
C PHE A 243 -3.36 6.23 7.08
N MET A 244 -2.36 5.36 6.87
CA MET A 244 -1.52 5.41 5.66
C MET A 244 -2.33 5.21 4.39
N ALA A 245 -3.25 4.23 4.38
CA ALA A 245 -4.13 3.97 3.26
C ALA A 245 -5.05 5.16 2.94
N ASP A 246 -5.55 5.86 3.95
CA ASP A 246 -6.31 7.11 3.77
C ASP A 246 -5.46 8.21 3.12
N ALA A 247 -4.20 8.37 3.54
CA ALA A 247 -3.29 9.34 2.94
C ALA A 247 -3.04 9.03 1.44
N VAL A 248 -2.87 7.77 1.08
CA VAL A 248 -2.69 7.33 -0.31
C VAL A 248 -3.92 7.62 -1.16
N LEU A 249 -5.13 7.40 -0.62
CA LEU A 249 -6.39 7.64 -1.33
C LEU A 249 -6.73 9.11 -1.49
N SER A 250 -6.25 9.98 -0.61
CA SER A 250 -6.51 11.43 -0.68
C SER A 250 -6.12 12.04 -2.03
N GLY A 251 -5.23 11.38 -2.78
CA GLY A 251 -4.82 11.75 -4.13
C GLY A 251 -5.81 11.43 -5.25
N GLY A 252 -6.85 10.66 -4.99
CA GLY A 252 -7.88 10.30 -5.98
C GLY A 252 -7.40 9.44 -7.16
N VAL A 253 -6.10 9.16 -7.26
CA VAL A 253 -5.45 8.53 -8.41
C VAL A 253 -5.18 7.05 -8.17
N ARG A 254 -5.00 6.68 -6.92
CA ARG A 254 -4.55 5.32 -6.54
C ARG A 254 -5.66 4.60 -5.81
N ARG A 255 -5.83 3.32 -6.12
CA ARG A 255 -6.63 2.42 -5.31
C ARG A 255 -5.72 1.93 -4.18
N SER A 256 -6.14 2.09 -2.95
CA SER A 256 -5.54 1.44 -1.81
C SER A 256 -6.34 0.16 -1.56
N ALA A 257 -5.72 -0.98 -1.74
CA ALA A 257 -6.31 -2.27 -1.41
C ALA A 257 -5.45 -2.92 -0.32
N THR A 258 -6.08 -3.27 0.79
CA THR A 258 -5.40 -3.95 1.89
C THR A 258 -6.21 -5.13 2.39
N ILE A 259 -5.52 -6.17 2.84
CA ILE A 259 -6.09 -7.24 3.64
C ILE A 259 -5.25 -7.39 4.91
N CYS A 260 -5.91 -7.38 6.07
CA CYS A 260 -5.28 -7.55 7.36
C CYS A 260 -5.57 -8.94 7.92
N MET A 261 -4.53 -9.69 8.27
CA MET A 261 -4.64 -10.99 8.92
C MET A 261 -4.33 -10.86 10.41
N PHE A 262 -5.13 -11.52 11.24
CA PHE A 262 -5.01 -11.43 12.69
C PHE A 262 -5.29 -12.76 13.39
N SER A 263 -4.89 -12.89 14.66
CA SER A 263 -5.03 -14.11 15.47
C SER A 263 -6.47 -14.32 15.93
N LYS A 264 -6.93 -15.57 15.97
CA LYS A 264 -8.30 -15.95 16.39
C LYS A 264 -8.66 -15.54 17.82
N ASP A 265 -7.68 -15.41 18.67
CA ASP A 265 -7.79 -15.04 20.09
C ASP A 265 -7.62 -13.52 20.33
N ASP A 266 -7.67 -12.70 19.27
CA ASP A 266 -7.58 -11.25 19.36
C ASP A 266 -8.98 -10.61 19.32
N ASP A 267 -9.53 -10.38 20.51
CA ASP A 267 -10.88 -9.81 20.68
C ASP A 267 -11.01 -8.38 20.11
N GLU A 268 -9.94 -7.57 20.17
CA GLU A 268 -9.96 -6.21 19.63
C GLU A 268 -10.06 -6.25 18.10
N MET A 269 -9.28 -7.13 17.45
CA MET A 269 -9.32 -7.30 16.00
C MET A 269 -10.63 -7.97 15.54
N LEU A 270 -11.15 -8.97 16.26
CA LEU A 270 -12.46 -9.57 15.98
C LEU A 270 -13.59 -8.54 15.98
N LYS A 271 -13.49 -7.54 16.84
CA LYS A 271 -14.49 -6.46 16.99
C LYS A 271 -14.14 -5.19 16.23
N ALA A 272 -13.02 -5.13 15.51
CA ALA A 272 -12.52 -3.91 14.88
C ALA A 272 -13.53 -3.22 13.95
N LYS A 273 -14.42 -4.01 13.32
CA LYS A 273 -15.48 -3.53 12.42
C LYS A 273 -16.87 -3.97 12.87
N THR A 274 -17.16 -3.82 14.17
CA THR A 274 -18.48 -4.07 14.74
C THR A 274 -19.08 -2.79 15.32
N GLY A 275 -20.38 -2.78 15.60
CA GLY A 275 -21.07 -1.60 16.10
C GLY A 275 -21.04 -0.42 15.11
N ASN A 276 -20.77 0.77 15.61
CA ASN A 276 -20.72 2.00 14.80
C ASN A 276 -19.32 2.31 14.27
N TRP A 277 -18.51 1.29 13.98
CA TRP A 277 -17.12 1.45 13.56
C TRP A 277 -16.93 2.42 12.40
N PHE A 278 -17.89 2.50 11.48
CA PHE A 278 -17.85 3.40 10.32
C PHE A 278 -17.98 4.89 10.69
N ILE A 279 -18.46 5.20 11.90
CA ILE A 279 -18.46 6.54 12.49
C ILE A 279 -17.21 6.75 13.34
N ASP A 280 -16.93 5.80 14.25
CA ASP A 280 -15.88 5.92 15.25
C ASP A 280 -14.48 5.71 14.68
N ASN A 281 -14.34 4.82 13.67
CA ASN A 281 -13.09 4.42 13.05
C ASN A 281 -13.23 4.26 11.52
N PRO A 282 -13.63 5.31 10.77
CA PRO A 282 -13.94 5.21 9.33
C PRO A 282 -12.76 4.75 8.48
N GLN A 283 -11.51 4.98 8.92
CA GLN A 283 -10.30 4.50 8.26
C GLN A 283 -10.28 2.98 8.11
N ARG A 284 -10.91 2.22 9.02
CA ARG A 284 -10.96 0.74 8.97
C ARG A 284 -11.71 0.19 7.76
N GLY A 285 -12.45 1.04 7.04
CA GLY A 285 -13.05 0.72 5.75
C GLY A 285 -12.04 0.53 4.62
N ARG A 286 -10.74 0.76 4.85
CA ARG A 286 -9.69 0.63 3.83
C ARG A 286 -9.17 -0.78 3.66
N SER A 287 -9.53 -1.73 4.53
CA SER A 287 -9.11 -3.13 4.42
C SER A 287 -10.26 -4.11 4.52
N ASN A 288 -10.04 -5.31 4.01
CA ASN A 288 -10.71 -6.51 4.46
C ASN A 288 -9.91 -7.09 5.64
N ASN A 289 -10.59 -7.57 6.67
CA ASN A 289 -9.95 -8.19 7.81
C ASN A 289 -10.25 -9.69 7.80
N SER A 290 -9.22 -10.53 7.96
CA SER A 290 -9.37 -11.98 7.96
C SER A 290 -8.73 -12.61 9.17
N VAL A 291 -9.50 -13.41 9.90
CA VAL A 291 -8.97 -14.21 11.00
C VAL A 291 -8.26 -15.45 10.46
N MET A 292 -7.05 -15.71 10.99
CA MET A 292 -6.27 -16.90 10.66
C MET A 292 -6.70 -18.07 11.54
N LEU A 293 -7.07 -19.18 10.93
CA LEU A 293 -7.65 -20.33 11.61
C LEU A 293 -6.88 -21.60 11.25
N GLN A 294 -6.62 -22.43 12.28
CA GLN A 294 -6.18 -23.79 12.11
C GLN A 294 -7.36 -24.73 12.37
N ARG A 295 -7.60 -25.65 11.45
CA ARG A 295 -8.83 -26.48 11.45
C ARG A 295 -8.98 -27.30 12.73
N ASP A 296 -7.88 -27.89 13.19
CA ASP A 296 -7.88 -28.79 14.35
C ASP A 296 -7.91 -28.04 15.69
N GLU A 297 -7.68 -26.73 15.67
CA GLU A 297 -7.65 -25.88 16.87
C GLU A 297 -8.89 -24.99 17.01
N LEU A 298 -9.82 -25.07 16.06
CA LEU A 298 -11.01 -24.23 16.05
C LEU A 298 -12.19 -24.95 16.73
N THR A 299 -12.66 -24.38 17.82
CA THR A 299 -13.87 -24.89 18.50
C THR A 299 -15.15 -24.48 17.78
N ARG A 300 -16.22 -25.24 17.98
CA ARG A 300 -17.54 -24.91 17.41
C ARG A 300 -18.09 -23.59 17.93
N GLU A 301 -17.75 -23.21 19.16
CA GLU A 301 -18.20 -21.95 19.77
C GLU A 301 -17.47 -20.75 19.15
N GLU A 302 -16.15 -20.80 19.03
CA GLU A 302 -15.36 -19.78 18.33
C GLU A 302 -15.89 -19.58 16.91
N TRP A 303 -16.11 -20.67 16.17
CA TRP A 303 -16.68 -20.60 14.83
C TRP A 303 -18.05 -19.91 14.80
N LYS A 304 -18.96 -20.24 15.71
CA LYS A 304 -20.28 -19.58 15.80
C LYS A 304 -20.15 -18.09 16.07
N ASN A 305 -19.21 -17.68 16.92
CA ASN A 305 -18.99 -16.27 17.24
C ASN A 305 -18.47 -15.49 16.03
N ILE A 306 -17.51 -16.06 15.28
CA ILE A 306 -17.02 -15.49 14.02
C ILE A 306 -18.20 -15.36 13.04
N MET A 307 -18.96 -16.42 12.81
CA MET A 307 -20.08 -16.41 11.86
C MET A 307 -21.22 -15.48 12.25
N LYS A 308 -21.42 -15.24 13.55
CA LYS A 308 -22.37 -14.22 14.02
C LYS A 308 -21.92 -12.82 13.59
N SER A 309 -20.64 -12.49 13.80
CA SER A 309 -20.08 -11.20 13.35
C SER A 309 -20.17 -11.06 11.83
N VAL A 310 -19.82 -12.09 11.07
CA VAL A 310 -19.96 -12.11 9.60
C VAL A 310 -21.38 -11.85 9.16
N LYS A 311 -22.37 -12.49 9.83
CA LYS A 311 -23.80 -12.29 9.53
C LYS A 311 -24.25 -10.84 9.80
N ASP A 312 -23.81 -10.26 10.91
CA ASP A 312 -24.29 -8.97 11.38
C ASP A 312 -23.56 -7.79 10.71
N PHE A 313 -22.27 -7.95 10.34
CA PHE A 313 -21.41 -6.87 9.87
C PHE A 313 -20.68 -7.17 8.54
N GLY A 314 -20.76 -8.39 8.00
CA GLY A 314 -20.01 -8.81 6.82
C GLY A 314 -18.51 -9.07 7.07
N GLU A 315 -18.05 -8.97 8.31
CA GLU A 315 -16.67 -9.09 8.76
C GLU A 315 -16.58 -9.87 10.09
N PRO A 316 -15.44 -10.53 10.38
CA PRO A 316 -14.26 -10.67 9.54
C PRO A 316 -14.42 -11.74 8.46
N GLY A 317 -13.57 -11.70 7.43
CA GLY A 317 -13.26 -12.87 6.62
C GLY A 317 -12.50 -13.92 7.44
N PHE A 318 -12.29 -15.12 6.90
CA PHE A 318 -11.55 -16.18 7.58
C PHE A 318 -10.71 -16.97 6.59
N ILE A 319 -9.53 -17.38 7.05
CA ILE A 319 -8.57 -18.15 6.25
C ILE A 319 -8.18 -19.39 7.05
N PHE A 320 -8.42 -20.58 6.48
CA PHE A 320 -7.93 -21.82 7.03
C PHE A 320 -6.52 -22.11 6.50
N THR A 321 -5.58 -22.32 7.40
CA THR A 321 -4.18 -22.60 7.07
C THR A 321 -3.55 -23.51 8.10
N ASP A 322 -2.59 -24.32 7.67
CA ASP A 322 -1.73 -25.12 8.56
C ASP A 322 -0.48 -24.33 8.99
N ASN A 323 -0.21 -23.20 8.31
CA ASN A 323 0.93 -22.32 8.60
C ASN A 323 0.44 -20.90 8.88
N LEU A 324 0.48 -20.49 10.16
CA LEU A 324 0.07 -19.16 10.59
C LEU A 324 1.03 -18.04 10.15
N ASP A 325 2.26 -18.39 9.75
CA ASP A 325 3.22 -17.44 9.18
C ASP A 325 3.03 -17.22 7.67
N PHE A 326 2.04 -17.88 7.06
CA PHE A 326 1.74 -17.66 5.65
C PHE A 326 1.06 -16.31 5.45
N ALA A 327 1.65 -15.46 4.60
CA ALA A 327 1.08 -14.17 4.25
C ALA A 327 0.34 -14.24 2.90
N PHE A 328 -0.81 -13.61 2.83
CA PHE A 328 -1.66 -13.59 1.66
C PHE A 328 -1.68 -12.21 1.00
N ASN A 329 -1.67 -12.20 -0.31
CA ASN A 329 -1.91 -10.99 -1.07
C ASN A 329 -3.41 -10.65 -1.10
N PRO A 330 -3.78 -9.36 -1.12
CA PRO A 330 -5.16 -8.92 -1.28
C PRO A 330 -5.77 -9.28 -2.63
#